data_873b0bb4d8b3f85b5a7fde353160c846
#
_entry.id   873b0bb4d8b3f85b5a7fde353160c846
#
_cell.length_a   1.000
_cell.length_b   1.000
_cell.length_c   1.000
_cell.angle_alpha   90.00
_cell.angle_beta   90.00
_cell.angle_gamma   90.00
#
_symmetry.space_group_name_H-M   'P 1'
#
loop_
_entity.id
_entity.type
_entity.pdbx_description
1 polymer ?
#
loop_
_entity_poly.entity_id
_entity_poly.type
_entity_poly.pdbx_seq_one_letter_code
_entity_poly.pdbx_strand_id
1 'polypeptide(L)'
;MKLKSDFLWGGALAANQCEGAWQEDGRLPASADFLPDAAHGRWNAMLHPGNILETQYDYYPSREAIDFYHRYKEDIRLLAEIGIKALRLSISWTRIYPTGEENAPNEDGLRFYEELFTECRRYGIEPVVTLCHFDVPEALIRKYGAWADRRLIALYEKYAATMFDRYRNLVKYWMTFNEINMITHIPYLGGGLLVDKDDPEFNQIVYNAAHNQLVASACAVRIGKKINPNLRIGCMMAAGSFYPYSCNPNDVMEARISNNKNYIFPDVQLNGCYSGFARNYFAKLGITLDEQPGDDELLAQNTCDFLGFSYYSSRLISTDPEHLKNVADGNAITTLRNPYLQITKWGRQIDPVGLRVTMNDLYDRYHKPLFIVENGLGVEDTLEVDGSVHDPYRVEYLDAHITQMKKAVLEDGIPCMGYLVWGIIDLVSAGGGEMDKRYGLVYVNKHNDGTGDLARYKKDSFGWYAQKIREECYE
;
A
#
# COMPACT_ATOMS: atom_id res chain seq x y z
N MET A 1 29.17 -2.77 10.38
CA MET A 1 28.44 -3.94 9.82
C MET A 1 27.70 -3.49 8.57
N LYS A 2 27.56 -4.37 7.58
CA LYS A 2 26.84 -4.10 6.32
C LYS A 2 25.54 -4.91 6.27
N LEU A 3 24.58 -4.44 5.45
CA LEU A 3 23.38 -5.21 5.12
C LEU A 3 23.77 -6.47 4.34
N LYS A 4 22.89 -7.46 4.29
CA LYS A 4 23.11 -8.68 3.52
C LYS A 4 23.16 -8.37 2.02
N SER A 5 23.93 -9.15 1.26
CA SER A 5 24.09 -8.98 -0.19
C SER A 5 22.78 -9.23 -0.98
N ASP A 6 21.82 -9.94 -0.37
CA ASP A 6 20.50 -10.22 -0.94
C ASP A 6 19.43 -9.19 -0.52
N PHE A 7 19.83 -8.08 0.12
CA PHE A 7 18.90 -7.01 0.50
C PHE A 7 18.29 -6.35 -0.73
N LEU A 8 16.96 -6.26 -0.75
CA LEU A 8 16.18 -5.78 -1.89
C LEU A 8 16.02 -4.25 -1.86
N TRP A 9 17.02 -3.54 -2.40
CA TRP A 9 16.91 -2.12 -2.66
C TRP A 9 16.01 -1.87 -3.86
N GLY A 10 15.05 -0.94 -3.76
CA GLY A 10 14.17 -0.74 -4.89
C GLY A 10 13.17 0.39 -4.77
N GLY A 11 12.09 0.24 -5.51
CA GLY A 11 10.97 1.16 -5.52
C GLY A 11 9.62 0.46 -5.62
N ALA A 12 8.56 1.25 -5.50
CA ALA A 12 7.19 0.76 -5.52
C ALA A 12 6.28 1.66 -6.35
N LEU A 13 5.35 1.04 -7.08
CA LEU A 13 4.27 1.66 -7.86
C LEU A 13 2.97 0.88 -7.63
N ALA A 14 1.82 1.52 -7.86
CA ALA A 14 0.51 0.88 -7.83
C ALA A 14 -0.22 1.07 -9.16
N ALA A 15 -0.84 0.00 -9.68
CA ALA A 15 -1.51 -0.01 -10.97
C ALA A 15 -2.50 1.16 -11.15
N ASN A 16 -3.39 1.35 -10.18
CA ASN A 16 -4.42 2.40 -10.23
C ASN A 16 -3.86 3.84 -10.19
N GLN A 17 -2.58 4.02 -9.80
CA GLN A 17 -1.93 5.32 -9.69
C GLN A 17 -0.95 5.60 -10.82
N CYS A 18 -0.51 4.56 -11.58
CA CYS A 18 0.49 4.72 -12.61
C CYS A 18 0.10 4.25 -14.00
N GLU A 19 -0.72 3.18 -14.13
CA GLU A 19 -0.95 2.54 -15.43
C GLU A 19 -1.71 3.41 -16.43
N GLY A 20 -2.86 3.95 -16.05
CA GLY A 20 -3.80 4.51 -17.02
C GLY A 20 -4.46 3.44 -17.89
N ALA A 21 -4.71 3.74 -19.17
CA ALA A 21 -5.30 2.78 -20.14
C ALA A 21 -6.53 2.03 -19.59
N TRP A 22 -7.41 2.78 -18.90
CA TRP A 22 -8.46 2.23 -18.04
C TRP A 22 -9.59 1.46 -18.76
N GLN A 23 -9.69 1.61 -20.09
CA GLN A 23 -10.65 0.91 -20.96
C GLN A 23 -9.97 0.12 -22.08
N GLU A 24 -8.64 -0.03 -22.05
CA GLU A 24 -7.91 -0.73 -23.10
C GLU A 24 -7.83 -2.23 -22.82
N ASP A 25 -7.70 -3.00 -23.90
CA ASP A 25 -7.51 -4.46 -23.90
C ASP A 25 -8.56 -5.20 -23.05
N GLY A 26 -9.81 -4.73 -23.09
CA GLY A 26 -10.95 -5.36 -22.41
C GLY A 26 -11.03 -5.10 -20.92
N ARG A 27 -10.17 -4.21 -20.35
CA ARG A 27 -10.30 -3.79 -18.96
C ARG A 27 -11.62 -3.04 -18.75
N LEU A 28 -12.32 -3.35 -17.64
CA LEU A 28 -13.48 -2.62 -17.17
C LEU A 28 -13.12 -1.80 -15.91
N PRO A 29 -13.99 -0.85 -15.51
CA PRO A 29 -13.71 0.03 -14.37
C PRO A 29 -13.53 -0.73 -13.06
N ALA A 30 -12.64 -0.18 -12.22
CA ALA A 30 -12.45 -0.56 -10.82
C ALA A 30 -12.77 0.62 -9.90
N SER A 31 -12.84 0.38 -8.60
CA SER A 31 -13.17 1.39 -7.58
C SER A 31 -12.38 2.70 -7.74
N ALA A 32 -11.09 2.63 -8.03
CA ALA A 32 -10.24 3.81 -8.17
C ALA A 32 -10.59 4.70 -9.38
N ASP A 33 -11.21 4.14 -10.43
CA ASP A 33 -11.58 4.87 -11.64
C ASP A 33 -12.78 5.82 -11.47
N PHE A 34 -13.47 5.73 -10.32
CA PHE A 34 -14.58 6.62 -9.95
C PHE A 34 -14.17 7.74 -9.01
N LEU A 35 -12.91 7.77 -8.57
CA LEU A 35 -12.44 8.80 -7.66
C LEU A 35 -12.00 10.06 -8.42
N PRO A 36 -12.57 11.24 -8.09
CA PRO A 36 -12.13 12.50 -8.64
C PRO A 36 -10.75 12.92 -8.09
N ASP A 37 -10.26 14.06 -8.52
CA ASP A 37 -9.11 14.74 -7.92
C ASP A 37 -9.49 15.51 -6.63
N ALA A 38 -8.51 16.14 -6.00
CA ALA A 38 -8.70 16.91 -4.77
C ALA A 38 -9.62 18.11 -4.98
N ALA A 39 -9.53 18.81 -6.13
CA ALA A 39 -10.33 19.99 -6.44
C ALA A 39 -11.83 19.65 -6.55
N HIS A 40 -12.15 18.41 -6.93
CA HIS A 40 -13.51 17.90 -7.04
C HIS A 40 -13.95 17.06 -5.84
N GLY A 41 -13.25 17.18 -4.69
CA GLY A 41 -13.69 16.62 -3.43
C GLY A 41 -13.40 15.13 -3.23
N ARG A 42 -12.30 14.62 -3.77
CA ARG A 42 -11.87 13.21 -3.63
C ARG A 42 -11.97 12.67 -2.22
N TRP A 43 -11.52 13.43 -1.24
CA TRP A 43 -11.54 13.00 0.15
C TRP A 43 -12.96 12.78 0.68
N ASN A 44 -13.86 13.72 0.39
CA ASN A 44 -15.27 13.60 0.73
C ASN A 44 -15.93 12.40 0.02
N ALA A 45 -15.61 12.20 -1.27
CA ALA A 45 -16.11 11.06 -2.04
C ALA A 45 -15.68 9.70 -1.46
N MET A 46 -14.46 9.60 -0.91
CA MET A 46 -13.98 8.38 -0.25
C MET A 46 -14.63 8.11 1.11
N LEU A 47 -15.02 9.17 1.85
CA LEU A 47 -15.65 9.05 3.17
C LEU A 47 -17.17 8.90 3.11
N HIS A 48 -17.80 9.39 2.04
CA HIS A 48 -19.24 9.34 1.78
C HIS A 48 -19.51 8.80 0.36
N PRO A 49 -19.18 7.52 0.11
CA PRO A 49 -19.18 6.94 -1.23
C PRO A 49 -20.56 6.52 -1.75
N GLY A 50 -21.65 6.75 -1.01
CA GLY A 50 -22.98 6.20 -1.32
C GLY A 50 -23.44 6.37 -2.77
N ASN A 51 -23.09 7.47 -3.42
CA ASN A 51 -23.44 7.76 -4.82
C ASN A 51 -22.22 7.87 -5.76
N ILE A 52 -21.05 7.42 -5.34
CA ILE A 52 -19.81 7.65 -6.09
C ILE A 52 -19.82 7.04 -7.49
N LEU A 53 -20.48 5.90 -7.67
CA LEU A 53 -20.56 5.21 -8.96
C LEU A 53 -21.51 5.89 -9.97
N GLU A 54 -22.42 6.76 -9.50
CA GLU A 54 -23.39 7.52 -10.30
C GLU A 54 -22.98 8.98 -10.49
N THR A 55 -22.08 9.48 -9.62
CA THR A 55 -21.63 10.87 -9.68
C THR A 55 -20.68 11.07 -10.87
N GLN A 56 -20.91 12.11 -11.63
CA GLN A 56 -20.03 12.52 -12.73
C GLN A 56 -19.12 13.65 -12.25
N TYR A 57 -17.80 13.49 -12.50
CA TYR A 57 -16.79 14.50 -12.24
C TYR A 57 -16.10 14.92 -13.53
N ASP A 58 -15.56 16.11 -13.58
CA ASP A 58 -14.89 16.64 -14.78
C ASP A 58 -13.56 15.94 -15.05
N TYR A 59 -12.88 15.43 -13.98
CA TYR A 59 -11.58 14.78 -14.11
C TYR A 59 -11.43 13.58 -13.17
N TYR A 60 -10.84 12.50 -13.69
CA TYR A 60 -10.56 11.26 -13.00
C TYR A 60 -9.07 10.88 -13.16
N PRO A 61 -8.20 11.26 -12.22
CA PRO A 61 -6.75 11.13 -12.39
C PRO A 61 -6.25 9.72 -12.70
N SER A 62 -6.88 8.69 -12.10
CA SER A 62 -6.47 7.29 -12.27
C SER A 62 -6.70 6.74 -13.69
N ARG A 63 -7.62 7.33 -14.46
CA ARG A 63 -7.97 6.84 -15.82
C ARG A 63 -6.84 7.04 -16.82
N GLU A 64 -6.07 8.10 -16.66
CA GLU A 64 -4.86 8.40 -17.46
C GLU A 64 -3.59 8.06 -16.70
N ALA A 65 -3.58 8.33 -15.40
CA ALA A 65 -2.43 8.20 -14.51
C ALA A 65 -1.15 8.82 -15.13
N ILE A 66 -0.06 8.07 -15.23
CA ILE A 66 1.17 8.52 -15.88
C ILE A 66 1.47 7.72 -17.15
N ASP A 67 0.48 7.03 -17.67
CA ASP A 67 0.59 6.21 -18.91
C ASP A 67 1.67 5.11 -18.80
N PHE A 68 1.86 4.54 -17.61
CA PHE A 68 2.83 3.47 -17.39
C PHE A 68 2.50 2.24 -18.26
N TYR A 69 1.22 2.01 -18.56
CA TYR A 69 0.77 0.89 -19.41
C TYR A 69 1.51 0.86 -20.75
N HIS A 70 1.69 2.00 -21.41
CA HIS A 70 2.40 2.09 -22.67
C HIS A 70 3.90 2.36 -22.51
N ARG A 71 4.31 2.97 -21.38
CA ARG A 71 5.69 3.47 -21.17
C ARG A 71 6.53 2.60 -20.24
N TYR A 72 6.03 1.47 -19.74
CA TYR A 72 6.74 0.66 -18.75
C TYR A 72 8.15 0.25 -19.16
N LYS A 73 8.41 0.01 -20.46
CA LYS A 73 9.75 -0.35 -20.94
C LYS A 73 10.77 0.81 -20.78
N GLU A 74 10.33 2.03 -21.04
CA GLU A 74 11.12 3.23 -20.79
C GLU A 74 11.36 3.42 -19.30
N ASP A 75 10.29 3.33 -18.52
CA ASP A 75 10.31 3.53 -17.07
C ASP A 75 11.19 2.47 -16.37
N ILE A 76 11.06 1.18 -16.70
CA ILE A 76 11.92 0.11 -16.14
C ILE A 76 13.38 0.32 -16.51
N ARG A 77 13.69 0.79 -17.75
CA ARG A 77 15.05 1.11 -18.15
C ARG A 77 15.64 2.23 -17.29
N LEU A 78 14.88 3.30 -17.02
CA LEU A 78 15.30 4.37 -16.11
C LEU A 78 15.56 3.84 -14.69
N LEU A 79 14.69 2.98 -14.19
CA LEU A 79 14.88 2.37 -12.86
C LEU A 79 16.09 1.44 -12.81
N ALA A 80 16.38 0.73 -13.89
CA ALA A 80 17.60 -0.08 -14.02
C ALA A 80 18.88 0.76 -13.95
N GLU A 81 18.87 2.00 -14.45
CA GLU A 81 20.00 2.93 -14.34
C GLU A 81 20.29 3.35 -12.88
N ILE A 82 19.27 3.38 -12.00
CA ILE A 82 19.47 3.55 -10.55
C ILE A 82 20.20 2.34 -9.97
N GLY A 83 20.01 1.16 -10.55
CA GLY A 83 20.59 -0.09 -10.03
C GLY A 83 19.71 -0.77 -9.00
N ILE A 84 18.39 -0.51 -9.01
CA ILE A 84 17.46 -1.19 -8.11
C ILE A 84 17.50 -2.70 -8.28
N LYS A 85 17.23 -3.43 -7.19
CA LYS A 85 17.19 -4.89 -7.14
C LYS A 85 15.76 -5.43 -7.11
N ALA A 86 14.79 -4.61 -6.74
CA ALA A 86 13.39 -4.98 -6.70
C ALA A 86 12.49 -3.82 -7.14
N LEU A 87 11.39 -4.15 -7.82
CA LEU A 87 10.32 -3.22 -8.13
C LEU A 87 8.99 -3.83 -7.65
N ARG A 88 8.35 -3.15 -6.69
CA ARG A 88 7.01 -3.51 -6.28
C ARG A 88 5.99 -2.92 -7.25
N LEU A 89 5.07 -3.77 -7.68
CA LEU A 89 3.99 -3.46 -8.60
C LEU A 89 2.70 -4.06 -8.05
N SER A 90 1.55 -3.58 -8.50
CA SER A 90 0.28 -4.26 -8.29
C SER A 90 -0.34 -4.68 -9.61
N ILE A 91 -1.29 -5.60 -9.55
CA ILE A 91 -2.05 -6.05 -10.71
C ILE A 91 -3.45 -5.46 -10.60
N SER A 92 -3.94 -4.82 -11.65
CA SER A 92 -5.34 -4.43 -11.76
C SER A 92 -6.21 -5.67 -11.97
N TRP A 93 -7.05 -6.01 -10.99
CA TRP A 93 -7.94 -7.18 -11.06
C TRP A 93 -8.81 -7.15 -12.33
N THR A 94 -9.29 -5.96 -12.71
CA THR A 94 -10.17 -5.80 -13.88
C THR A 94 -9.45 -5.96 -15.23
N ARG A 95 -8.11 -5.94 -15.28
CA ARG A 95 -7.40 -6.35 -16.51
C ARG A 95 -7.44 -7.86 -16.71
N ILE A 96 -7.55 -8.62 -15.64
CA ILE A 96 -7.51 -10.08 -15.66
C ILE A 96 -8.92 -10.68 -15.69
N TYR A 97 -9.79 -10.19 -14.84
CA TYR A 97 -11.19 -10.53 -14.77
C TYR A 97 -12.02 -9.25 -14.76
N PRO A 98 -12.43 -8.73 -15.93
CA PRO A 98 -13.04 -7.42 -16.08
C PRO A 98 -14.23 -7.16 -15.15
N THR A 99 -15.12 -8.14 -14.98
CA THR A 99 -16.24 -8.08 -14.02
C THR A 99 -15.91 -8.75 -12.68
N GLY A 100 -14.82 -9.52 -12.61
CA GLY A 100 -14.45 -10.37 -11.47
C GLY A 100 -15.03 -11.79 -11.53
N GLU A 101 -15.99 -12.07 -12.42
CA GLU A 101 -16.74 -13.34 -12.45
C GLU A 101 -16.49 -14.21 -13.68
N GLU A 102 -15.77 -13.74 -14.70
CA GLU A 102 -15.53 -14.46 -15.94
C GLU A 102 -15.02 -15.89 -15.70
N ASN A 103 -15.45 -16.83 -16.55
CA ASN A 103 -15.00 -18.21 -16.47
C ASN A 103 -13.53 -18.39 -16.88
N ALA A 104 -13.03 -17.52 -17.74
CA ALA A 104 -11.65 -17.50 -18.21
C ALA A 104 -11.06 -16.09 -18.04
N PRO A 105 -9.75 -15.96 -17.74
CA PRO A 105 -9.10 -14.69 -17.63
C PRO A 105 -8.95 -14.01 -19.00
N ASN A 106 -8.82 -12.70 -18.99
CA ASN A 106 -8.49 -11.90 -20.16
C ASN A 106 -7.01 -12.07 -20.53
N GLU A 107 -6.75 -12.67 -21.67
CA GLU A 107 -5.40 -13.01 -22.12
C GLU A 107 -4.54 -11.76 -22.45
N ASP A 108 -5.15 -10.67 -22.91
CA ASP A 108 -4.41 -9.42 -23.17
C ASP A 108 -3.88 -8.82 -21.87
N GLY A 109 -4.70 -8.82 -20.82
CA GLY A 109 -4.25 -8.40 -19.49
C GLY A 109 -3.16 -9.30 -18.90
N LEU A 110 -3.29 -10.62 -19.07
CA LEU A 110 -2.24 -11.58 -18.66
C LEU A 110 -0.93 -11.32 -19.41
N ARG A 111 -0.98 -11.08 -20.71
CA ARG A 111 0.20 -10.82 -21.54
C ARG A 111 0.89 -9.53 -21.15
N PHE A 112 0.15 -8.46 -20.86
CA PHE A 112 0.71 -7.19 -20.38
C PHE A 112 1.60 -7.39 -19.15
N TYR A 113 1.08 -8.06 -18.12
CA TYR A 113 1.86 -8.28 -16.89
C TYR A 113 3.02 -9.28 -17.09
N GLU A 114 2.85 -10.27 -17.97
CA GLU A 114 3.95 -11.19 -18.34
C GLU A 114 5.12 -10.45 -18.99
N GLU A 115 4.82 -9.55 -19.92
CA GLU A 115 5.82 -8.69 -20.57
C GLU A 115 6.47 -7.72 -19.57
N LEU A 116 5.67 -7.10 -18.70
CA LEU A 116 6.14 -6.20 -17.66
C LEU A 116 7.11 -6.89 -16.70
N PHE A 117 6.76 -8.08 -16.18
CA PHE A 117 7.64 -8.82 -15.27
C PHE A 117 8.86 -9.38 -16.00
N THR A 118 8.73 -9.77 -17.24
CA THR A 118 9.86 -10.19 -18.10
C THR A 118 10.84 -9.04 -18.30
N GLU A 119 10.35 -7.83 -18.54
CA GLU A 119 11.21 -6.65 -18.69
C GLU A 119 11.95 -6.32 -17.38
N CYS A 120 11.29 -6.43 -16.21
CA CYS A 120 11.97 -6.32 -14.92
C CYS A 120 13.10 -7.36 -14.80
N ARG A 121 12.82 -8.62 -15.08
CA ARG A 121 13.82 -9.71 -15.05
C ARG A 121 14.97 -9.49 -16.01
N ARG A 122 14.72 -8.95 -17.18
CA ARG A 122 15.76 -8.62 -18.19
C ARG A 122 16.83 -7.68 -17.62
N TYR A 123 16.46 -6.77 -16.72
CA TYR A 123 17.37 -5.87 -16.04
C TYR A 123 17.85 -6.37 -14.68
N GLY A 124 17.54 -7.61 -14.30
CA GLY A 124 17.90 -8.18 -13.00
C GLY A 124 17.12 -7.58 -11.83
N ILE A 125 15.96 -6.99 -12.11
CA ILE A 125 15.04 -6.44 -11.12
C ILE A 125 14.03 -7.54 -10.74
N GLU A 126 13.92 -7.84 -9.43
CA GLU A 126 12.96 -8.77 -8.87
C GLU A 126 11.56 -8.12 -8.81
N PRO A 127 10.53 -8.64 -9.51
CA PRO A 127 9.17 -8.19 -9.29
C PRO A 127 8.66 -8.61 -7.91
N VAL A 128 8.10 -7.65 -7.16
CA VAL A 128 7.39 -7.85 -5.90
C VAL A 128 5.94 -7.46 -6.14
N VAL A 129 5.01 -8.40 -6.10
CA VAL A 129 3.67 -8.15 -6.65
C VAL A 129 2.60 -8.14 -5.57
N THR A 130 1.77 -7.09 -5.57
CA THR A 130 0.57 -7.00 -4.74
C THR A 130 -0.64 -7.42 -5.57
N LEU A 131 -1.38 -8.43 -5.11
CA LEU A 131 -2.57 -8.94 -5.81
C LEU A 131 -3.70 -7.91 -5.85
N CYS A 132 -4.03 -7.28 -4.73
CA CYS A 132 -5.07 -6.25 -4.66
C CYS A 132 -4.52 -4.99 -3.97
N HIS A 133 -4.43 -3.89 -4.74
CA HIS A 133 -3.99 -2.59 -4.26
C HIS A 133 -5.07 -1.56 -4.49
N PHE A 134 -6.14 -1.61 -3.66
CA PHE A 134 -7.26 -0.68 -3.72
C PHE A 134 -8.01 -0.69 -5.08
N ASP A 135 -8.11 -1.85 -5.70
CA ASP A 135 -8.60 -2.02 -7.06
C ASP A 135 -9.64 -3.14 -7.11
N VAL A 136 -10.89 -2.80 -6.77
CA VAL A 136 -12.01 -3.74 -6.73
C VAL A 136 -12.87 -3.55 -8.00
N PRO A 137 -13.20 -4.61 -8.75
CA PRO A 137 -14.06 -4.51 -9.93
C PRO A 137 -15.41 -3.84 -9.63
N GLU A 138 -15.78 -2.82 -10.41
CA GLU A 138 -17.06 -2.10 -10.27
C GLU A 138 -18.26 -3.05 -10.28
N ALA A 139 -18.26 -4.04 -11.16
CA ALA A 139 -19.33 -5.02 -11.25
C ALA A 139 -19.57 -5.76 -9.94
N LEU A 140 -18.50 -6.08 -9.18
CA LEU A 140 -18.61 -6.71 -7.86
C LEU A 140 -19.12 -5.74 -6.80
N ILE A 141 -18.79 -4.45 -6.92
CA ILE A 141 -19.32 -3.41 -6.03
C ILE A 141 -20.83 -3.31 -6.23
N ARG A 142 -21.29 -3.16 -7.47
CA ARG A 142 -22.71 -3.02 -7.80
C ARG A 142 -23.52 -4.28 -7.45
N LYS A 143 -22.98 -5.44 -7.72
CA LYS A 143 -23.73 -6.70 -7.60
C LYS A 143 -23.77 -7.24 -6.17
N TYR A 144 -22.68 -7.06 -5.42
CA TYR A 144 -22.47 -7.73 -4.14
C TYR A 144 -22.13 -6.78 -2.99
N GLY A 145 -21.93 -5.49 -3.25
CA GLY A 145 -21.37 -4.59 -2.23
C GLY A 145 -19.90 -4.87 -1.94
N ALA A 146 -19.18 -5.38 -2.92
CA ALA A 146 -17.75 -5.70 -2.83
C ALA A 146 -17.44 -6.62 -1.62
N TRP A 147 -16.42 -6.28 -0.82
CA TRP A 147 -15.96 -7.12 0.28
C TRP A 147 -16.96 -7.29 1.43
N ALA A 148 -18.12 -6.60 1.41
CA ALA A 148 -19.21 -6.91 2.33
C ALA A 148 -19.79 -8.31 2.13
N ASP A 149 -19.61 -8.91 0.96
CA ASP A 149 -20.15 -10.23 0.60
C ASP A 149 -19.04 -11.30 0.52
N ARG A 150 -19.27 -12.43 1.22
CA ARG A 150 -18.31 -13.56 1.25
C ARG A 150 -18.02 -14.21 -0.11
N ARG A 151 -18.90 -14.03 -1.10
CA ARG A 151 -18.66 -14.54 -2.47
C ARG A 151 -17.36 -14.02 -3.08
N LEU A 152 -16.90 -12.86 -2.67
CA LEU A 152 -15.62 -12.33 -3.12
C LEU A 152 -14.44 -13.18 -2.70
N ILE A 153 -14.53 -13.97 -1.63
CA ILE A 153 -13.45 -14.87 -1.21
C ILE A 153 -13.11 -15.88 -2.32
N ALA A 154 -14.13 -16.54 -2.87
CA ALA A 154 -13.93 -17.51 -3.95
C ALA A 154 -13.48 -16.87 -5.27
N LEU A 155 -14.02 -15.67 -5.59
CA LEU A 155 -13.62 -14.93 -6.79
C LEU A 155 -12.16 -14.46 -6.68
N TYR A 156 -11.75 -14.01 -5.50
CA TYR A 156 -10.38 -13.61 -5.24
C TYR A 156 -9.42 -14.82 -5.24
N GLU A 157 -9.80 -15.97 -4.67
CA GLU A 157 -8.98 -17.18 -4.73
C GLU A 157 -8.75 -17.62 -6.17
N LYS A 158 -9.79 -17.59 -7.02
CA LYS A 158 -9.68 -17.86 -8.46
C LYS A 158 -8.70 -16.90 -9.13
N TYR A 159 -8.83 -15.61 -8.89
CA TYR A 159 -7.93 -14.58 -9.40
C TYR A 159 -6.49 -14.84 -8.94
N ALA A 160 -6.26 -15.02 -7.64
CA ALA A 160 -4.95 -15.29 -7.08
C ALA A 160 -4.30 -16.56 -7.66
N ALA A 161 -5.09 -17.65 -7.82
CA ALA A 161 -4.63 -18.89 -8.43
C ALA A 161 -4.13 -18.66 -9.87
N THR A 162 -4.87 -17.89 -10.67
CA THR A 162 -4.47 -17.53 -12.03
C THR A 162 -3.15 -16.77 -12.04
N MET A 163 -2.96 -15.81 -11.15
CA MET A 163 -1.73 -15.03 -11.06
C MET A 163 -0.54 -15.88 -10.65
N PHE A 164 -0.70 -16.71 -9.63
CA PHE A 164 0.39 -17.59 -9.15
C PHE A 164 0.78 -18.63 -10.19
N ASP A 165 -0.18 -19.16 -10.94
CA ASP A 165 0.09 -20.14 -11.99
C ASP A 165 0.77 -19.50 -13.20
N ARG A 166 0.22 -18.40 -13.73
CA ARG A 166 0.74 -17.71 -14.91
C ARG A 166 2.16 -17.21 -14.71
N TYR A 167 2.44 -16.61 -13.55
CA TYR A 167 3.71 -15.93 -13.30
C TYR A 167 4.65 -16.71 -12.37
N ARG A 168 4.44 -18.02 -12.19
CA ARG A 168 5.19 -18.90 -11.27
C ARG A 168 6.71 -18.87 -11.44
N ASN A 169 7.18 -18.54 -12.66
CA ASN A 169 8.60 -18.50 -13.01
C ASN A 169 9.16 -17.05 -13.07
N LEU A 170 8.29 -16.06 -12.97
CA LEU A 170 8.65 -14.64 -13.08
C LEU A 170 8.61 -13.92 -11.74
N VAL A 171 7.68 -14.30 -10.86
CA VAL A 171 7.44 -13.61 -9.61
C VAL A 171 7.57 -14.56 -8.42
N LYS A 172 8.47 -14.23 -7.49
CA LYS A 172 8.71 -14.98 -6.26
C LYS A 172 8.00 -14.39 -5.05
N TYR A 173 7.93 -13.05 -4.97
CA TYR A 173 7.43 -12.32 -3.80
C TYR A 173 6.06 -11.72 -4.09
N TRP A 174 5.09 -12.07 -3.25
CA TRP A 174 3.70 -11.65 -3.40
C TRP A 174 3.18 -11.04 -2.10
N MET A 175 2.25 -10.13 -2.19
CA MET A 175 1.43 -9.65 -1.08
C MET A 175 -0.04 -9.76 -1.46
N THR A 176 -0.86 -10.17 -0.51
CA THR A 176 -2.29 -10.44 -0.78
C THR A 176 -3.08 -9.16 -0.96
N PHE A 177 -2.99 -8.24 -0.01
CA PHE A 177 -3.66 -6.93 -0.04
C PHE A 177 -2.67 -5.83 0.31
N ASN A 178 -2.86 -4.65 -0.31
CA ASN A 178 -2.20 -3.44 0.13
C ASN A 178 -2.88 -2.88 1.37
N GLU A 179 -2.10 -2.49 2.38
CA GLU A 179 -2.56 -1.77 3.56
C GLU A 179 -3.94 -2.25 4.07
N ILE A 180 -4.07 -3.55 4.31
CA ILE A 180 -5.36 -4.19 4.62
C ILE A 180 -6.11 -3.50 5.77
N ASN A 181 -5.40 -2.90 6.72
CA ASN A 181 -5.98 -2.16 7.84
C ASN A 181 -6.65 -0.83 7.41
N MET A 182 -6.37 -0.34 6.19
CA MET A 182 -6.98 0.90 5.70
C MET A 182 -8.48 0.76 5.41
N ILE A 183 -9.01 -0.45 5.30
CA ILE A 183 -10.45 -0.68 5.17
C ILE A 183 -11.27 -0.07 6.32
N THR A 184 -10.70 0.04 7.52
CA THR A 184 -11.36 0.68 8.67
C THR A 184 -11.31 2.20 8.67
N HIS A 185 -10.46 2.79 7.82
CA HIS A 185 -10.27 4.23 7.73
C HIS A 185 -10.89 4.83 6.46
N ILE A 186 -10.73 4.13 5.34
CA ILE A 186 -11.25 4.52 4.03
C ILE A 186 -11.87 3.27 3.38
N PRO A 187 -13.09 2.86 3.79
CA PRO A 187 -13.70 1.58 3.37
C PRO A 187 -13.92 1.47 1.87
N TYR A 188 -14.23 2.57 1.19
CA TYR A 188 -14.38 2.57 -0.26
C TYR A 188 -13.06 2.19 -0.95
N LEU A 189 -11.97 2.84 -0.59
CA LEU A 189 -10.66 2.56 -1.18
C LEU A 189 -10.15 1.17 -0.76
N GLY A 190 -10.23 0.85 0.54
CA GLY A 190 -9.72 -0.41 1.10
C GLY A 190 -10.53 -1.66 0.76
N GLY A 191 -11.82 -1.50 0.44
CA GLY A 191 -12.72 -2.65 0.27
C GLY A 191 -13.82 -2.49 -0.78
N GLY A 192 -13.89 -1.38 -1.51
CA GLY A 192 -14.97 -1.09 -2.44
C GLY A 192 -16.34 -0.92 -1.76
N LEU A 193 -16.37 -0.58 -0.46
CA LEU A 193 -17.60 -0.50 0.32
C LEU A 193 -18.30 0.85 0.10
N LEU A 194 -19.58 0.80 -0.24
CA LEU A 194 -20.43 1.98 -0.39
C LEU A 194 -21.13 2.31 0.96
N VAL A 195 -20.34 2.41 2.03
CA VAL A 195 -20.82 2.73 3.37
C VAL A 195 -20.31 4.09 3.80
N ASP A 196 -21.22 4.97 4.19
CA ASP A 196 -20.87 6.28 4.72
C ASP A 196 -20.29 6.17 6.14
N LYS A 197 -19.36 7.06 6.48
CA LYS A 197 -18.70 7.02 7.79
C LYS A 197 -19.65 7.23 8.97
N ASP A 198 -20.76 7.92 8.72
CA ASP A 198 -21.80 8.23 9.72
C ASP A 198 -22.90 7.16 9.79
N ASP A 199 -22.79 6.08 9.02
CA ASP A 199 -23.75 4.97 9.06
C ASP A 199 -23.72 4.26 10.43
N PRO A 200 -24.86 4.06 11.09
CA PRO A 200 -24.92 3.33 12.36
C PRO A 200 -24.30 1.92 12.34
N GLU A 201 -24.35 1.25 11.17
CA GLU A 201 -23.81 -0.09 10.98
C GLU A 201 -22.35 -0.07 10.43
N PHE A 202 -21.74 1.11 10.28
CA PHE A 202 -20.41 1.28 9.72
C PHE A 202 -19.40 0.25 10.26
N ASN A 203 -19.24 0.15 11.57
CA ASN A 203 -18.28 -0.78 12.16
C ASN A 203 -18.61 -2.24 11.86
N GLN A 204 -19.88 -2.63 11.91
CA GLN A 204 -20.32 -3.99 11.62
C GLN A 204 -19.98 -4.38 10.17
N ILE A 205 -20.32 -3.51 9.21
CA ILE A 205 -20.07 -3.73 7.77
C ILE A 205 -18.57 -3.81 7.50
N VAL A 206 -17.81 -2.84 8.01
CA VAL A 206 -16.37 -2.72 7.72
C VAL A 206 -15.58 -3.88 8.33
N TYR A 207 -15.86 -4.30 9.56
CA TYR A 207 -15.14 -5.43 10.16
C TYR A 207 -15.55 -6.78 9.58
N ASN A 208 -16.79 -6.96 9.12
CA ASN A 208 -17.17 -8.14 8.33
C ASN A 208 -16.44 -8.18 6.98
N ALA A 209 -16.36 -7.06 6.27
CA ALA A 209 -15.61 -6.97 5.04
C ALA A 209 -14.10 -7.24 5.25
N ALA A 210 -13.54 -6.72 6.33
CA ALA A 210 -12.17 -7.00 6.75
C ALA A 210 -11.95 -8.50 7.04
N HIS A 211 -12.90 -9.16 7.72
CA HIS A 211 -12.86 -10.60 7.94
C HIS A 211 -12.85 -11.38 6.61
N ASN A 212 -13.70 -11.00 5.65
CA ASN A 212 -13.71 -11.61 4.33
C ASN A 212 -12.37 -11.45 3.60
N GLN A 213 -11.72 -10.28 3.68
CA GLN A 213 -10.37 -10.08 3.12
C GLN A 213 -9.32 -10.93 3.83
N LEU A 214 -9.40 -11.10 5.15
CA LEU A 214 -8.47 -11.95 5.91
C LEU A 214 -8.61 -13.42 5.52
N VAL A 215 -9.84 -13.91 5.38
CA VAL A 215 -10.12 -15.29 4.89
C VAL A 215 -9.63 -15.44 3.44
N ALA A 216 -9.89 -14.47 2.57
CA ALA A 216 -9.39 -14.47 1.19
C ALA A 216 -7.86 -14.47 1.11
N SER A 217 -7.19 -13.75 2.01
CA SER A 217 -5.73 -13.76 2.14
C SER A 217 -5.21 -15.16 2.48
N ALA A 218 -5.84 -15.85 3.42
CA ALA A 218 -5.48 -17.24 3.77
C ALA A 218 -5.74 -18.20 2.61
N CYS A 219 -6.85 -18.05 1.87
CA CYS A 219 -7.11 -18.81 0.66
C CYS A 219 -6.01 -18.61 -0.40
N ALA A 220 -5.58 -17.34 -0.61
CA ALA A 220 -4.50 -17.03 -1.54
C ALA A 220 -3.16 -17.66 -1.09
N VAL A 221 -2.83 -17.63 0.20
CA VAL A 221 -1.64 -18.33 0.72
C VAL A 221 -1.73 -19.83 0.45
N ARG A 222 -2.86 -20.45 0.78
CA ARG A 222 -3.11 -21.87 0.57
C ARG A 222 -2.93 -22.28 -0.90
N ILE A 223 -3.61 -21.59 -1.81
CA ILE A 223 -3.56 -21.96 -3.24
C ILE A 223 -2.17 -21.63 -3.84
N GLY A 224 -1.54 -20.55 -3.43
CA GLY A 224 -0.20 -20.17 -3.90
C GLY A 224 0.84 -21.22 -3.48
N LYS A 225 0.83 -21.68 -2.24
CA LYS A 225 1.74 -22.73 -1.75
C LYS A 225 1.47 -24.09 -2.42
N LYS A 226 0.22 -24.37 -2.79
CA LYS A 226 -0.14 -25.58 -3.55
C LYS A 226 0.41 -25.52 -4.99
N ILE A 227 0.36 -24.36 -5.64
CA ILE A 227 0.86 -24.16 -7.02
C ILE A 227 2.38 -24.18 -7.04
N ASN A 228 3.01 -23.44 -6.13
CA ASN A 228 4.47 -23.38 -6.00
C ASN A 228 4.87 -23.14 -4.54
N PRO A 229 5.39 -24.16 -3.83
CA PRO A 229 5.76 -24.04 -2.41
C PRO A 229 6.91 -23.05 -2.15
N ASN A 230 7.66 -22.64 -3.18
CA ASN A 230 8.76 -21.69 -3.07
C ASN A 230 8.32 -20.22 -3.14
N LEU A 231 7.05 -19.95 -3.44
CA LEU A 231 6.52 -18.58 -3.38
C LEU A 231 6.65 -18.02 -1.96
N ARG A 232 6.99 -16.75 -1.85
CA ARG A 232 7.02 -16.00 -0.62
C ARG A 232 5.82 -15.07 -0.62
N ILE A 233 4.82 -15.37 0.20
CA ILE A 233 3.55 -14.65 0.24
C ILE A 233 3.45 -13.92 1.58
N GLY A 234 3.44 -12.60 1.54
CA GLY A 234 3.35 -11.74 2.71
C GLY A 234 1.98 -11.06 2.86
N CYS A 235 1.76 -10.54 4.04
CA CYS A 235 0.74 -9.51 4.28
C CYS A 235 1.35 -8.12 4.15
N MET A 236 0.51 -7.08 4.10
CA MET A 236 0.97 -5.70 4.06
C MET A 236 0.02 -4.78 4.83
N MET A 237 0.57 -3.94 5.70
CA MET A 237 -0.18 -2.98 6.51
C MET A 237 0.36 -1.56 6.38
N ALA A 238 -0.52 -0.56 6.57
CA ALA A 238 -0.13 0.81 6.85
C ALA A 238 0.37 0.89 8.29
N ALA A 239 1.68 1.08 8.47
CA ALA A 239 2.30 1.10 9.78
C ALA A 239 2.62 2.53 10.26
N GLY A 240 3.09 2.61 11.49
CA GLY A 240 3.45 3.83 12.20
C GLY A 240 2.92 3.77 13.62
N SER A 241 3.85 3.64 14.59
CA SER A 241 3.49 3.48 15.99
C SER A 241 2.82 4.73 16.54
N PHE A 242 1.79 4.55 17.36
CA PHE A 242 1.22 5.61 18.18
C PHE A 242 2.10 5.82 19.41
N TYR A 243 2.54 7.05 19.59
CA TYR A 243 3.22 7.50 20.80
C TYR A 243 2.22 8.09 21.81
N PRO A 244 2.45 7.91 23.12
CA PRO A 244 1.74 8.69 24.12
C PRO A 244 2.22 10.14 24.09
N TYR A 245 1.31 11.10 24.18
CA TYR A 245 1.67 12.53 24.26
C TYR A 245 2.53 12.83 25.50
N SER A 246 2.28 12.12 26.59
CA SER A 246 3.00 12.29 27.83
C SER A 246 3.29 10.94 28.51
N CYS A 247 4.07 10.98 29.61
CA CYS A 247 4.29 9.81 30.47
C CYS A 247 3.08 9.50 31.38
N ASN A 248 1.94 10.17 31.24
CA ASN A 248 0.71 9.80 31.94
C ASN A 248 0.33 8.36 31.58
N PRO A 249 0.14 7.46 32.58
CA PRO A 249 -0.22 6.07 32.30
C PRO A 249 -1.46 5.90 31.42
N ASN A 250 -2.42 6.83 31.46
CA ASN A 250 -3.60 6.78 30.59
C ASN A 250 -3.23 7.07 29.13
N ASP A 251 -2.34 8.02 28.85
CA ASP A 251 -1.82 8.29 27.50
C ASP A 251 -1.05 7.07 26.97
N VAL A 252 -0.21 6.45 27.83
CA VAL A 252 0.55 5.24 27.48
C VAL A 252 -0.39 4.09 27.14
N MET A 253 -1.46 3.92 27.91
CA MET A 253 -2.46 2.86 27.66
C MET A 253 -3.26 3.14 26.38
N GLU A 254 -3.65 4.38 26.11
CA GLU A 254 -4.38 4.74 24.89
C GLU A 254 -3.52 4.55 23.63
N ALA A 255 -2.23 4.88 23.69
CA ALA A 255 -1.29 4.59 22.60
C ALA A 255 -1.19 3.07 22.34
N ARG A 256 -1.15 2.26 23.41
CA ARG A 256 -1.16 0.79 23.30
C ARG A 256 -2.44 0.26 22.67
N ILE A 257 -3.59 0.79 23.07
CA ILE A 257 -4.90 0.44 22.49
C ILE A 257 -4.95 0.79 21.01
N SER A 258 -4.49 2.00 20.62
CA SER A 258 -4.48 2.45 19.23
C SER A 258 -3.56 1.62 18.35
N ASN A 259 -2.38 1.22 18.85
CA ASN A 259 -1.51 0.28 18.16
C ASN A 259 -2.19 -1.09 17.99
N ASN A 260 -2.81 -1.63 19.03
CA ASN A 260 -3.48 -2.93 18.97
C ASN A 260 -4.65 -2.95 17.98
N LYS A 261 -5.37 -1.84 17.77
CA LYS A 261 -6.41 -1.75 16.71
C LYS A 261 -5.82 -1.98 15.32
N ASN A 262 -4.65 -1.40 15.03
CA ASN A 262 -3.96 -1.63 13.76
C ASN A 262 -3.42 -3.07 13.64
N TYR A 263 -3.01 -3.67 14.74
CA TYR A 263 -2.44 -5.02 14.75
C TYR A 263 -3.48 -6.14 14.63
N ILE A 264 -4.78 -5.87 14.70
CA ILE A 264 -5.85 -6.86 14.47
C ILE A 264 -5.61 -7.64 13.17
N PHE A 265 -5.24 -6.93 12.09
CA PHE A 265 -5.08 -7.50 10.76
C PHE A 265 -3.83 -8.39 10.64
N PRO A 266 -2.61 -7.90 10.91
CA PRO A 266 -1.43 -8.75 10.87
C PRO A 266 -1.44 -9.84 11.96
N ASP A 267 -2.12 -9.67 13.09
CA ASP A 267 -2.34 -10.77 14.06
C ASP A 267 -2.96 -11.99 13.37
N VAL A 268 -4.02 -11.77 12.59
CA VAL A 268 -4.68 -12.86 11.86
C VAL A 268 -3.81 -13.41 10.74
N GLN A 269 -3.19 -12.53 9.94
CA GLN A 269 -2.42 -12.97 8.78
C GLN A 269 -1.09 -13.66 9.14
N LEU A 270 -0.50 -13.37 10.30
CA LEU A 270 0.81 -13.90 10.71
C LEU A 270 0.73 -14.92 11.85
N ASN A 271 -0.23 -14.76 12.78
CA ASN A 271 -0.43 -15.67 13.89
C ASN A 271 -1.62 -16.62 13.67
N GLY A 272 -2.42 -16.39 12.63
CA GLY A 272 -3.52 -17.26 12.22
C GLY A 272 -4.79 -17.17 13.07
N CYS A 273 -4.90 -16.17 13.95
CA CYS A 273 -6.09 -16.02 14.80
C CYS A 273 -6.28 -14.57 15.27
N TYR A 274 -7.51 -14.24 15.61
CA TYR A 274 -7.81 -13.00 16.31
C TYR A 274 -7.26 -13.03 17.73
N SER A 275 -6.57 -11.96 18.13
CA SER A 275 -6.08 -11.80 19.51
C SER A 275 -7.24 -11.62 20.50
N GLY A 276 -7.00 -11.89 21.79
CA GLY A 276 -7.99 -11.60 22.84
C GLY A 276 -8.40 -10.13 22.90
N PHE A 277 -7.46 -9.21 22.54
CA PHE A 277 -7.78 -7.79 22.38
C PHE A 277 -8.83 -7.58 21.27
N ALA A 278 -8.64 -8.18 20.10
CA ALA A 278 -9.57 -8.05 18.98
C ALA A 278 -10.96 -8.54 19.31
N ARG A 279 -11.07 -9.74 19.91
CA ARG A 279 -12.36 -10.33 20.34
C ARG A 279 -13.09 -9.43 21.34
N ASN A 280 -12.40 -8.92 22.34
CA ASN A 280 -12.98 -7.99 23.32
C ASN A 280 -13.34 -6.63 22.72
N TYR A 281 -12.55 -6.15 21.77
CA TYR A 281 -12.82 -4.91 21.05
C TYR A 281 -14.10 -5.00 20.21
N PHE A 282 -14.28 -6.10 19.48
CA PHE A 282 -15.52 -6.37 18.73
C PHE A 282 -16.74 -6.48 19.66
N ALA A 283 -16.63 -7.23 20.74
CA ALA A 283 -17.71 -7.35 21.73
C ALA A 283 -18.12 -5.98 22.32
N LYS A 284 -17.13 -5.13 22.62
CA LYS A 284 -17.37 -3.76 23.12
C LYS A 284 -18.11 -2.88 22.13
N LEU A 285 -17.87 -3.06 20.83
CA LEU A 285 -18.53 -2.33 19.75
C LEU A 285 -19.84 -2.97 19.30
N GLY A 286 -20.23 -4.11 19.86
CA GLY A 286 -21.41 -4.87 19.44
C GLY A 286 -21.26 -5.56 18.09
N ILE A 287 -20.01 -5.75 17.61
CA ILE A 287 -19.71 -6.36 16.31
C ILE A 287 -19.76 -7.89 16.46
N THR A 288 -20.49 -8.53 15.56
CA THR A 288 -20.47 -10.00 15.37
C THR A 288 -19.94 -10.30 13.98
N LEU A 289 -18.75 -10.90 13.90
CA LEU A 289 -18.17 -11.31 12.61
C LEU A 289 -18.97 -12.45 12.00
N ASP A 290 -19.14 -12.42 10.67
CA ASP A 290 -19.77 -13.49 9.88
C ASP A 290 -18.77 -14.65 9.67
N GLU A 291 -18.29 -15.22 10.78
CA GLU A 291 -17.40 -16.38 10.78
C GLU A 291 -18.16 -17.63 10.38
N GLN A 292 -17.59 -18.39 9.47
CA GLN A 292 -18.16 -19.65 9.01
C GLN A 292 -17.36 -20.85 9.53
N PRO A 293 -17.99 -22.04 9.67
CA PRO A 293 -17.25 -23.25 10.03
C PRO A 293 -16.05 -23.49 9.10
N GLY A 294 -14.87 -23.65 9.69
CA GLY A 294 -13.61 -23.85 8.98
C GLY A 294 -12.78 -22.60 8.74
N ASP A 295 -13.31 -21.37 9.01
CA ASP A 295 -12.52 -20.15 8.86
C ASP A 295 -11.32 -20.15 9.83
N ASP A 296 -11.51 -20.53 11.07
CA ASP A 296 -10.42 -20.55 12.06
C ASP A 296 -9.30 -21.51 11.69
N GLU A 297 -9.63 -22.72 11.21
CA GLU A 297 -8.62 -23.67 10.72
C GLU A 297 -7.91 -23.16 9.48
N LEU A 298 -8.65 -22.53 8.56
CA LEU A 298 -8.07 -21.96 7.34
C LEU A 298 -7.08 -20.85 7.68
N LEU A 299 -7.45 -19.92 8.56
CA LEU A 299 -6.58 -18.82 9.00
C LEU A 299 -5.34 -19.36 9.72
N ALA A 300 -5.51 -20.31 10.66
CA ALA A 300 -4.42 -20.87 11.45
C ALA A 300 -3.38 -21.63 10.61
N GLN A 301 -3.82 -22.33 9.55
CA GLN A 301 -2.96 -23.16 8.72
C GLN A 301 -2.29 -22.42 7.55
N ASN A 302 -2.75 -21.22 7.22
CA ASN A 302 -2.31 -20.50 6.02
C ASN A 302 -1.85 -19.06 6.32
N THR A 303 -0.86 -18.97 7.22
CA THR A 303 -0.24 -17.69 7.61
C THR A 303 0.77 -17.19 6.58
N CYS A 304 0.98 -15.88 6.54
CA CYS A 304 1.94 -15.24 5.65
C CYS A 304 3.39 -15.49 6.07
N ASP A 305 4.31 -15.48 5.07
CA ASP A 305 5.74 -15.72 5.26
C ASP A 305 6.50 -14.53 5.84
N PHE A 306 6.04 -13.31 5.56
CA PHE A 306 6.69 -12.05 5.97
C PHE A 306 5.67 -10.93 6.15
N LEU A 307 6.06 -9.87 6.84
CA LEU A 307 5.28 -8.65 7.00
C LEU A 307 5.85 -7.53 6.12
N GLY A 308 5.13 -7.18 5.06
CA GLY A 308 5.31 -5.95 4.33
C GLY A 308 4.60 -4.79 5.05
N PHE A 309 5.18 -3.60 5.01
CA PHE A 309 4.53 -2.43 5.56
C PHE A 309 4.95 -1.14 4.84
N SER A 310 4.02 -0.17 4.82
CA SER A 310 4.30 1.22 4.50
C SER A 310 4.63 2.00 5.78
N TYR A 311 5.60 2.89 5.69
CA TYR A 311 5.89 3.83 6.75
C TYR A 311 6.08 5.24 6.20
N TYR A 312 5.29 6.17 6.68
CA TYR A 312 5.39 7.58 6.28
C TYR A 312 5.51 8.52 7.47
N SER A 313 4.99 8.10 8.64
CA SER A 313 4.93 8.93 9.83
C SER A 313 4.59 8.08 11.05
N SER A 314 5.09 8.44 12.22
CA SER A 314 4.52 8.04 13.50
C SER A 314 3.27 8.85 13.82
N ARG A 315 2.56 8.45 14.86
CA ARG A 315 1.32 9.08 15.31
C ARG A 315 1.41 9.44 16.78
N LEU A 316 0.66 10.42 17.21
CA LEU A 316 0.62 10.88 18.59
C LEU A 316 -0.82 10.88 19.10
N ILE A 317 -1.05 10.42 20.33
CA ILE A 317 -2.36 10.37 20.96
C ILE A 317 -2.30 10.80 22.42
N SER A 318 -3.38 11.41 22.92
CA SER A 318 -3.54 11.79 24.32
C SER A 318 -4.95 11.50 24.80
N THR A 319 -5.09 11.35 26.11
CA THR A 319 -6.38 11.28 26.81
C THR A 319 -6.82 12.62 27.38
N ASP A 320 -5.95 13.65 27.30
CA ASP A 320 -6.27 15.02 27.75
C ASP A 320 -7.05 15.76 26.65
N PRO A 321 -8.29 16.26 26.93
CA PRO A 321 -9.10 17.01 25.97
C PRO A 321 -8.41 18.26 25.41
N GLU A 322 -7.51 18.90 26.17
CA GLU A 322 -6.79 20.09 25.69
C GLU A 322 -5.80 19.73 24.59
N HIS A 323 -5.13 18.58 24.70
CA HIS A 323 -4.22 18.10 23.67
C HIS A 323 -4.97 17.67 22.40
N LEU A 324 -6.18 17.12 22.52
CA LEU A 324 -7.00 16.66 21.39
C LEU A 324 -7.40 17.78 20.42
N LYS A 325 -7.25 19.03 20.80
CA LYS A 325 -7.49 20.20 19.93
C LYS A 325 -6.37 20.40 18.88
N ASN A 326 -5.20 19.82 19.10
CA ASN A 326 -4.01 20.02 18.26
C ASN A 326 -3.80 18.86 17.26
N VAL A 327 -4.75 18.72 16.33
CA VAL A 327 -4.72 17.67 15.30
C VAL A 327 -3.74 18.04 14.18
N ALA A 328 -3.03 17.06 13.67
CA ALA A 328 -2.29 17.16 12.41
C ALA A 328 -3.20 16.70 11.26
N ASP A 329 -3.61 17.64 10.43
CA ASP A 329 -4.52 17.41 9.31
C ASP A 329 -3.85 16.66 8.13
N GLY A 330 -4.67 16.12 7.23
CA GLY A 330 -4.24 15.61 5.93
C GLY A 330 -3.87 14.12 5.90
N ASN A 331 -4.19 13.35 6.93
CA ASN A 331 -3.99 11.90 6.96
C ASN A 331 -5.28 11.13 7.15
N ALA A 332 -5.36 9.94 6.52
CA ALA A 332 -6.47 9.01 6.70
C ALA A 332 -6.63 8.53 8.15
N ILE A 333 -5.53 8.42 8.88
CA ILE A 333 -5.50 8.07 10.29
C ILE A 333 -5.22 9.35 11.08
N THR A 334 -6.18 9.76 11.90
CA THR A 334 -6.06 10.95 12.76
C THR A 334 -4.89 10.83 13.74
N THR A 335 -4.12 11.90 13.89
CA THR A 335 -3.00 12.02 14.82
C THR A 335 -2.92 13.42 15.39
N LEU A 336 -2.36 13.55 16.59
CA LEU A 336 -2.01 14.85 17.16
C LEU A 336 -0.67 15.35 16.57
N ARG A 337 -0.49 16.66 16.58
CA ARG A 337 0.78 17.28 16.19
C ARG A 337 1.85 17.00 17.26
N ASN A 338 2.90 16.29 16.87
CA ASN A 338 4.05 16.03 17.74
C ASN A 338 4.95 17.29 17.76
N PRO A 339 5.19 17.90 18.95
CA PRO A 339 5.96 19.13 19.05
C PRO A 339 7.45 18.98 18.69
N TYR A 340 7.95 17.75 18.59
CA TYR A 340 9.35 17.44 18.29
C TYR A 340 9.61 17.13 16.81
N LEU A 341 8.54 17.11 15.98
CA LEU A 341 8.64 16.69 14.57
C LEU A 341 8.30 17.84 13.62
N GLN A 342 9.00 17.88 12.50
CA GLN A 342 8.61 18.71 11.37
C GLN A 342 7.37 18.15 10.69
N ILE A 343 6.55 19.02 10.11
CA ILE A 343 5.33 18.63 9.40
C ILE A 343 5.37 19.13 7.97
N THR A 344 4.96 18.29 7.03
CA THR A 344 4.82 18.66 5.61
C THR A 344 3.56 19.50 5.40
N LYS A 345 3.46 20.18 4.25
CA LYS A 345 2.24 20.89 3.79
C LYS A 345 0.99 19.97 3.78
N TRP A 346 1.15 18.68 3.61
CA TRP A 346 0.06 17.68 3.65
C TRP A 346 -0.14 17.03 5.02
N GLY A 347 0.29 17.66 6.10
CA GLY A 347 0.04 17.20 7.46
C GLY A 347 0.85 15.96 7.90
N ARG A 348 1.79 15.47 7.11
CA ARG A 348 2.64 14.34 7.52
C ARG A 348 3.83 14.80 8.34
N GLN A 349 4.02 14.18 9.47
CA GLN A 349 5.13 14.44 10.39
C GLN A 349 6.33 13.58 9.99
N ILE A 350 7.51 14.19 9.90
CA ILE A 350 8.75 13.52 9.48
C ILE A 350 9.41 12.92 10.72
N ASP A 351 9.39 11.58 10.83
CA ASP A 351 9.95 10.86 11.97
C ASP A 351 10.79 9.64 11.52
N PRO A 352 12.08 9.84 11.23
CA PRO A 352 12.95 8.72 10.88
C PRO A 352 13.14 7.73 12.03
N VAL A 353 13.20 8.18 13.29
CA VAL A 353 13.34 7.31 14.46
C VAL A 353 12.09 6.45 14.64
N GLY A 354 10.93 6.98 14.30
CA GLY A 354 9.67 6.26 14.33
C GLY A 354 9.63 5.05 13.40
N LEU A 355 10.39 5.06 12.29
CA LEU A 355 10.56 3.87 11.47
C LEU A 355 11.27 2.76 12.27
N ARG A 356 12.36 3.08 13.00
CA ARG A 356 13.07 2.10 13.85
C ARG A 356 12.19 1.59 14.99
N VAL A 357 11.43 2.48 15.64
CA VAL A 357 10.46 2.09 16.69
C VAL A 357 9.41 1.14 16.11
N THR A 358 8.80 1.50 14.96
CA THR A 358 7.81 0.65 14.31
C THR A 358 8.36 -0.72 13.91
N MET A 359 9.60 -0.78 13.40
CA MET A 359 10.25 -2.06 13.08
C MET A 359 10.45 -2.94 14.33
N ASN A 360 10.86 -2.35 15.46
CA ASN A 360 10.97 -3.07 16.73
C ASN A 360 9.62 -3.60 17.20
N ASP A 361 8.59 -2.75 17.24
CA ASP A 361 7.23 -3.15 17.65
C ASP A 361 6.69 -4.32 16.82
N LEU A 362 6.88 -4.26 15.50
CA LEU A 362 6.40 -5.29 14.58
C LEU A 362 7.19 -6.59 14.72
N TYR A 363 8.52 -6.51 14.82
CA TYR A 363 9.35 -7.71 14.93
C TYR A 363 9.17 -8.41 16.28
N ASP A 364 9.12 -7.67 17.38
CA ASP A 364 8.88 -8.23 18.72
C ASP A 364 7.52 -8.93 18.83
N ARG A 365 6.51 -8.47 18.06
CA ARG A 365 5.18 -9.08 18.07
C ARG A 365 5.08 -10.33 17.20
N TYR A 366 5.69 -10.35 16.03
CA TYR A 366 5.45 -11.38 15.01
C TYR A 366 6.63 -12.32 14.77
N HIS A 367 7.84 -11.91 15.05
CA HIS A 367 9.08 -12.68 14.80
C HIS A 367 9.17 -13.19 13.35
N LYS A 368 8.62 -12.42 12.39
CA LYS A 368 8.67 -12.68 10.95
C LYS A 368 9.59 -11.66 10.27
N PRO A 369 10.22 -12.02 9.16
CA PRO A 369 10.97 -11.04 8.37
C PRO A 369 10.12 -9.83 8.01
N LEU A 370 10.67 -8.63 8.14
CA LEU A 370 10.03 -7.38 7.76
C LEU A 370 10.44 -6.96 6.35
N PHE A 371 9.55 -6.28 5.64
CA PHE A 371 9.85 -5.68 4.34
C PHE A 371 9.25 -4.27 4.29
N ILE A 372 10.11 -3.25 4.20
CA ILE A 372 9.66 -1.88 3.97
C ILE A 372 9.29 -1.75 2.50
N VAL A 373 8.01 -1.88 2.19
CA VAL A 373 7.51 -1.91 0.81
C VAL A 373 7.03 -0.56 0.31
N GLU A 374 6.95 0.44 1.22
CA GLU A 374 6.70 1.84 0.91
C GLU A 374 7.32 2.74 1.98
N ASN A 375 8.15 3.69 1.55
CA ASN A 375 8.56 4.86 2.31
C ASN A 375 8.89 5.99 1.35
N GLY A 376 8.51 7.22 1.65
CA GLY A 376 8.76 8.36 0.78
C GLY A 376 8.17 9.66 1.29
N LEU A 377 8.61 10.75 0.68
CA LEU A 377 8.19 12.12 0.99
C LEU A 377 7.41 12.71 -0.18
N GLY A 378 6.12 12.99 0.02
CA GLY A 378 5.29 13.70 -0.95
C GLY A 378 5.43 15.21 -0.79
N VAL A 379 6.02 15.87 -1.78
CA VAL A 379 6.23 17.33 -1.82
C VAL A 379 6.11 17.84 -3.26
N GLU A 380 5.94 19.16 -3.40
CA GLU A 380 5.98 19.82 -4.69
C GLU A 380 7.43 19.89 -5.18
N ASP A 381 7.65 19.55 -6.44
CA ASP A 381 8.93 19.68 -7.13
C ASP A 381 8.78 20.67 -8.28
N THR A 382 9.84 21.39 -8.60
CA THR A 382 9.90 22.31 -9.73
C THR A 382 10.77 21.74 -10.83
N LEU A 383 10.23 21.67 -12.06
CA LEU A 383 11.02 21.37 -13.26
C LEU A 383 11.63 22.69 -13.75
N GLU A 384 12.94 22.76 -13.73
CA GLU A 384 13.67 23.92 -14.21
C GLU A 384 13.72 23.99 -15.75
N VAL A 385 14.05 25.17 -16.29
CA VAL A 385 14.06 25.38 -17.74
C VAL A 385 15.08 24.47 -18.47
N ASP A 386 16.14 24.09 -17.80
CA ASP A 386 17.17 23.16 -18.33
C ASP A 386 16.82 21.69 -18.18
N GLY A 387 15.65 21.37 -17.60
CA GLY A 387 15.18 20.01 -17.35
C GLY A 387 15.68 19.40 -16.04
N SER A 388 16.39 20.14 -15.20
CA SER A 388 16.79 19.70 -13.88
C SER A 388 15.62 19.79 -12.87
N VAL A 389 15.66 18.91 -11.84
CA VAL A 389 14.74 18.96 -10.71
C VAL A 389 15.55 18.77 -9.44
N HIS A 390 15.62 19.83 -8.63
CA HIS A 390 16.42 19.87 -7.40
C HIS A 390 15.56 19.51 -6.20
N ASP A 391 15.80 18.34 -5.59
CA ASP A 391 15.01 17.80 -4.48
C ASP A 391 15.85 17.37 -3.24
N PRO A 392 16.73 18.26 -2.71
CA PRO A 392 17.59 17.93 -1.57
C PRO A 392 16.80 17.49 -0.32
N TYR A 393 15.61 18.03 -0.10
CA TYR A 393 14.70 17.64 0.98
C TYR A 393 14.27 16.17 0.90
N ARG A 394 14.19 15.60 -0.32
CA ARG A 394 13.88 14.17 -0.52
C ARG A 394 15.08 13.31 -0.19
N VAL A 395 16.28 13.76 -0.59
CA VAL A 395 17.54 13.12 -0.22
C VAL A 395 17.71 13.08 1.30
N GLU A 396 17.51 14.20 1.99
CA GLU A 396 17.59 14.28 3.44
C GLU A 396 16.60 13.33 4.13
N TYR A 397 15.34 13.31 3.66
CA TYR A 397 14.30 12.42 4.19
C TYR A 397 14.68 10.94 4.02
N LEU A 398 15.06 10.53 2.81
CA LEU A 398 15.41 9.14 2.53
C LEU A 398 16.66 8.71 3.28
N ASP A 399 17.71 9.54 3.34
CA ASP A 399 18.94 9.21 4.05
C ASP A 399 18.71 9.02 5.55
N ALA A 400 17.91 9.90 6.16
CA ALA A 400 17.55 9.81 7.57
C ALA A 400 16.76 8.50 7.87
N HIS A 401 15.78 8.13 7.03
CA HIS A 401 14.98 6.91 7.22
C HIS A 401 15.81 5.65 6.96
N ILE A 402 16.61 5.62 5.89
CA ILE A 402 17.53 4.52 5.59
C ILE A 402 18.53 4.31 6.73
N THR A 403 19.04 5.40 7.31
CA THR A 403 19.94 5.33 8.48
C THR A 403 19.28 4.63 9.66
N GLN A 404 18.02 4.95 9.97
CA GLN A 404 17.29 4.30 11.07
C GLN A 404 16.91 2.86 10.75
N MET A 405 16.53 2.56 9.52
CA MET A 405 16.34 1.18 9.07
C MET A 405 17.62 0.35 9.23
N LYS A 406 18.78 0.89 8.85
CA LYS A 406 20.06 0.20 9.03
C LYS A 406 20.37 -0.06 10.51
N LYS A 407 20.07 0.89 11.40
CA LYS A 407 20.19 0.68 12.84
C LYS A 407 19.29 -0.44 13.34
N ALA A 408 18.02 -0.45 12.91
CA ALA A 408 17.09 -1.54 13.25
C ALA A 408 17.65 -2.92 12.84
N VAL A 409 18.26 -3.02 11.66
CA VAL A 409 18.83 -4.28 11.17
C VAL A 409 20.15 -4.63 11.89
N LEU A 410 21.07 -3.68 12.04
CA LEU A 410 22.45 -3.94 12.44
C LEU A 410 22.67 -3.86 13.95
N GLU A 411 21.93 -3.02 14.66
CA GLU A 411 22.03 -2.82 16.10
C GLU A 411 20.93 -3.60 16.85
N ASP A 412 19.67 -3.58 16.35
CA ASP A 412 18.55 -4.25 17.01
C ASP A 412 18.35 -5.69 16.53
N GLY A 413 19.04 -6.11 15.45
CA GLY A 413 19.03 -7.49 14.95
C GLY A 413 17.78 -7.90 14.18
N ILE A 414 17.01 -6.93 13.66
CA ILE A 414 15.76 -7.18 12.96
C ILE A 414 16.00 -7.67 11.54
N PRO A 415 15.50 -8.84 11.13
CA PRO A 415 15.60 -9.33 9.76
C PRO A 415 14.70 -8.49 8.83
N CYS A 416 15.33 -7.66 8.01
CA CYS A 416 14.65 -6.85 6.99
C CYS A 416 15.05 -7.34 5.60
N MET A 417 14.05 -7.59 4.74
CA MET A 417 14.24 -8.13 3.39
C MET A 417 14.64 -7.06 2.39
N GLY A 418 14.21 -5.81 2.58
CA GLY A 418 14.46 -4.73 1.64
C GLY A 418 13.84 -3.40 2.03
N TYR A 419 14.15 -2.40 1.21
CA TYR A 419 13.63 -1.03 1.32
C TYR A 419 13.22 -0.52 -0.05
N LEU A 420 11.92 -0.22 -0.22
CA LEU A 420 11.34 0.24 -1.48
C LEU A 420 10.84 1.68 -1.33
N VAL A 421 11.39 2.58 -2.15
CA VAL A 421 10.92 3.98 -2.23
C VAL A 421 9.54 4.01 -2.87
N TRP A 422 8.56 4.60 -2.17
CA TRP A 422 7.21 4.75 -2.70
C TRP A 422 7.16 5.76 -3.85
N GLY A 423 6.41 5.39 -4.89
CA GLY A 423 6.21 6.23 -6.04
C GLY A 423 7.54 6.58 -6.71
N ILE A 424 8.46 5.60 -6.85
CA ILE A 424 9.82 5.82 -7.37
C ILE A 424 9.85 6.61 -8.71
N ILE A 425 8.78 6.56 -9.47
CA ILE A 425 8.41 7.49 -10.54
C ILE A 425 7.20 8.27 -10.02
N ASP A 426 7.14 9.58 -10.25
CA ASP A 426 5.97 10.38 -9.86
C ASP A 426 4.69 9.76 -10.39
N LEU A 427 3.69 9.67 -9.54
CA LEU A 427 2.41 9.05 -9.83
C LEU A 427 1.26 9.81 -9.16
N VAL A 428 0.03 9.50 -9.55
CA VAL A 428 -1.16 10.09 -8.95
C VAL A 428 -1.22 9.77 -7.46
N SER A 429 -1.34 10.79 -6.62
CA SER A 429 -1.47 10.61 -5.16
C SER A 429 -2.76 9.87 -4.80
N ALA A 430 -2.68 8.79 -4.01
CA ALA A 430 -3.85 8.00 -3.62
C ALA A 430 -4.89 8.82 -2.85
N GLY A 431 -4.46 9.62 -1.88
CA GLY A 431 -5.37 10.42 -1.04
C GLY A 431 -5.92 11.66 -1.72
N GLY A 432 -5.07 12.39 -2.48
CA GLY A 432 -5.46 13.66 -3.11
C GLY A 432 -5.90 13.52 -4.57
N GLY A 433 -5.45 12.49 -5.28
CA GLY A 433 -5.60 12.44 -6.73
C GLY A 433 -4.76 13.51 -7.46
N GLU A 434 -3.73 14.00 -6.80
CA GLU A 434 -2.86 15.09 -7.25
C GLU A 434 -1.57 14.54 -7.86
N MET A 435 -1.06 15.21 -8.88
CA MET A 435 0.29 14.99 -9.39
C MET A 435 1.33 15.82 -8.64
N ASP A 436 0.96 17.00 -8.12
CA ASP A 436 1.89 17.91 -7.43
C ASP A 436 2.41 17.36 -6.10
N LYS A 437 1.71 16.38 -5.50
CA LYS A 437 2.22 15.62 -4.35
C LYS A 437 3.18 14.53 -4.81
N ARG A 438 4.38 14.94 -5.20
CA ARG A 438 5.37 14.10 -5.87
C ARG A 438 6.22 13.33 -4.88
N TYR A 439 6.37 12.04 -5.14
CA TYR A 439 7.18 11.13 -4.32
C TYR A 439 8.45 10.66 -5.04
N GLY A 440 8.44 10.73 -6.38
CA GLY A 440 9.38 10.05 -7.26
C GLY A 440 10.80 10.57 -7.21
N LEU A 441 11.71 9.71 -7.63
CA LEU A 441 13.08 10.05 -8.02
C LEU A 441 13.14 10.41 -9.51
N VAL A 442 12.06 10.13 -10.23
CA VAL A 442 11.83 10.53 -11.61
C VAL A 442 10.60 11.44 -11.65
N TYR A 443 10.78 12.66 -12.12
CA TYR A 443 9.70 13.60 -12.35
C TYR A 443 8.93 13.21 -13.61
N VAL A 444 7.61 13.26 -13.54
CA VAL A 444 6.72 13.10 -14.69
C VAL A 444 6.07 14.44 -14.99
N ASN A 445 6.24 14.95 -16.20
CA ASN A 445 5.64 16.23 -16.61
C ASN A 445 4.14 16.06 -16.85
N LYS A 446 3.40 15.99 -15.75
CA LYS A 446 1.95 15.98 -15.68
C LYS A 446 1.51 16.86 -14.50
N HIS A 447 0.43 17.59 -14.69
CA HIS A 447 -0.15 18.51 -13.70
C HIS A 447 -1.49 17.99 -13.18
N ASN A 448 -2.02 18.65 -12.12
CA ASN A 448 -3.27 18.24 -11.47
C ASN A 448 -4.49 18.33 -12.40
N ASP A 449 -4.45 19.21 -13.40
CA ASP A 449 -5.50 19.37 -14.41
C ASP A 449 -5.39 18.37 -15.59
N GLY A 450 -4.47 17.42 -15.50
CA GLY A 450 -4.22 16.44 -16.55
C GLY A 450 -3.32 16.93 -17.69
N THR A 451 -2.91 18.20 -17.71
CA THR A 451 -2.01 18.72 -18.74
C THR A 451 -0.58 18.22 -18.53
N GLY A 452 0.25 18.35 -19.59
CA GLY A 452 1.65 17.90 -19.61
C GLY A 452 1.88 16.89 -20.74
N ASP A 453 3.15 16.64 -21.07
CA ASP A 453 3.56 15.72 -22.16
C ASP A 453 3.98 14.33 -21.65
N LEU A 454 3.87 14.11 -20.35
CA LEU A 454 4.30 12.87 -19.67
C LEU A 454 5.80 12.56 -19.83
N ALA A 455 6.63 13.53 -20.18
CA ALA A 455 8.08 13.33 -20.23
C ALA A 455 8.65 13.02 -18.84
N ARG A 456 9.72 12.20 -18.82
CA ARG A 456 10.41 11.76 -17.60
C ARG A 456 11.71 12.54 -17.44
N TYR A 457 11.92 13.11 -16.23
CA TYR A 457 13.15 13.82 -15.88
C TYR A 457 13.74 13.24 -14.59
N LYS A 458 15.05 13.00 -14.59
CA LYS A 458 15.76 12.52 -13.40
C LYS A 458 15.89 13.66 -12.41
N LYS A 459 15.49 13.44 -11.14
CA LYS A 459 15.71 14.40 -10.05
C LYS A 459 17.11 14.20 -9.44
N ASP A 460 17.57 15.11 -8.60
CA ASP A 460 18.85 14.95 -7.90
C ASP A 460 18.87 13.69 -7.04
N SER A 461 17.75 13.36 -6.41
CA SER A 461 17.56 12.12 -5.63
C SER A 461 17.75 10.84 -6.45
N PHE A 462 17.56 10.86 -7.76
CA PHE A 462 17.84 9.73 -8.65
C PHE A 462 19.32 9.34 -8.61
N GLY A 463 20.22 10.30 -8.82
CA GLY A 463 21.66 10.08 -8.78
C GLY A 463 22.14 9.68 -7.38
N TRP A 464 21.61 10.34 -6.38
CA TRP A 464 21.92 10.03 -4.97
C TRP A 464 21.51 8.60 -4.58
N TYR A 465 20.32 8.16 -4.94
CA TYR A 465 19.86 6.81 -4.58
C TYR A 465 20.64 5.73 -5.32
N ALA A 466 21.01 5.99 -6.58
CA ALA A 466 21.90 5.11 -7.33
C ALA A 466 23.30 4.98 -6.67
N GLN A 467 23.86 6.07 -6.15
CA GLN A 467 25.10 6.04 -5.39
C GLN A 467 24.92 5.27 -4.09
N LYS A 468 23.84 5.52 -3.33
CA LYS A 468 23.54 4.84 -2.07
C LYS A 468 23.46 3.32 -2.24
N ILE A 469 22.76 2.84 -3.28
CA ILE A 469 22.68 1.39 -3.59
C ILE A 469 24.08 0.82 -3.90
N ARG A 470 24.90 1.52 -4.67
CA ARG A 470 26.27 1.05 -4.98
C ARG A 470 27.13 0.91 -3.72
N GLU A 471 27.11 1.90 -2.85
CA GLU A 471 27.86 1.90 -1.58
C GLU A 471 27.46 0.71 -0.67
N GLU A 472 26.17 0.39 -0.63
CA GLU A 472 25.67 -0.71 0.21
C GLU A 472 25.86 -2.10 -0.42
N CYS A 473 25.91 -2.21 -1.75
CA CYS A 473 26.05 -3.49 -2.44
C CYS A 473 27.49 -3.89 -2.73
N TYR A 474 28.41 -2.92 -2.92
CA TYR A 474 29.74 -3.19 -3.49
C TYR A 474 30.91 -2.76 -2.59
N GLU A 475 30.68 -2.04 -1.51
CA GLU A 475 31.69 -1.68 -0.50
C GLU A 475 31.48 -2.44 0.82
#